data_050553bd880993012a582c594010971e
#
_entry.id   050553bd880993012a582c594010971e
#
_cell.length_a   1.000
_cell.length_b   1.000
_cell.length_c   1.000
_cell.angle_alpha   90.00
_cell.angle_beta   90.00
_cell.angle_gamma   90.00
#
_symmetry.space_group_name_H-M   'P 1'
#
loop_
_entity.id
_entity.type
_entity.pdbx_description
1 polymer ?
#
loop_
_entity_poly.entity_id
_entity_poly.type
_entity_poly.pdbx_seq_one_letter_code
_entity_poly.pdbx_strand_id
1 'polypeptide(L)'
;GQDRILLDCGMFQGRRNEAAEKNRVFPFDPRLVTNMVLSHAHIDHSGRIPLLTRRDFAGRIISTRATADACAYLLPDSAYIQQSDAAYLNYKTARTALGEIRKSKKAKKISNRGMEGIKKSLKKGHKLDTEAIDALIDRHHLKGVDPLYTMEDAREALTYFDDYPYRHPITVGNGVTCTLYEAGHILGSAITIVRAKEKGRAISRPALGVFT
;
A
#
# COMPACT_ATOMS: atom_id res chain seq x y z
N GLY A 1 1.49 -22.38 18.49
CA GLY A 1 0.42 -21.48 18.83
C GLY A 1 -0.45 -21.21 17.60
N GLN A 2 -1.64 -20.68 17.80
CA GLN A 2 -2.54 -20.33 16.70
C GLN A 2 -2.31 -18.88 16.23
N ASP A 3 -1.61 -18.07 17.03
CA ASP A 3 -1.36 -16.67 16.70
C ASP A 3 -0.31 -16.53 15.59
N ARG A 4 -0.58 -15.61 14.68
CA ARG A 4 0.32 -15.22 13.59
C ARG A 4 0.62 -13.74 13.72
N ILE A 5 1.83 -13.42 14.09
CA ILE A 5 2.29 -12.04 14.26
C ILE A 5 3.10 -11.65 13.04
N LEU A 6 2.65 -10.60 12.35
CA LEU A 6 3.37 -10.01 11.23
C LEU A 6 4.36 -8.97 11.76
N LEU A 7 5.60 -9.04 11.32
CA LEU A 7 6.62 -8.01 11.58
C LEU A 7 6.84 -7.24 10.28
N ASP A 8 6.50 -5.96 10.31
CA ASP A 8 6.48 -5.05 9.16
C ASP A 8 5.62 -5.53 7.98
N CYS A 9 5.20 -4.60 7.16
CA CYS A 9 4.38 -4.83 5.97
C CYS A 9 4.73 -3.83 4.86
N GLY A 10 5.98 -3.89 4.39
CA GLY A 10 6.56 -2.90 3.51
C GLY A 10 6.38 -3.20 2.03
N MET A 11 6.63 -2.17 1.22
CA MET A 11 6.71 -2.30 -0.23
C MET A 11 8.05 -2.84 -0.66
N PHE A 12 8.03 -3.81 -1.57
CA PHE A 12 9.21 -4.24 -2.29
C PHE A 12 9.67 -3.14 -3.24
N GLN A 13 10.96 -2.85 -3.19
CA GLN A 13 11.65 -1.94 -4.10
C GLN A 13 12.43 -2.76 -5.16
N GLY A 14 12.87 -2.10 -6.23
CA GLY A 14 13.66 -2.73 -7.28
C GLY A 14 13.06 -2.57 -8.67
N ARG A 15 13.28 -3.53 -9.57
CA ARG A 15 12.79 -3.46 -10.94
C ARG A 15 11.27 -3.34 -10.98
N ARG A 16 10.76 -2.35 -11.73
CA ARG A 16 9.36 -1.92 -11.73
C ARG A 16 8.36 -3.08 -11.86
N ASN A 17 8.59 -4.00 -12.79
CA ASN A 17 7.65 -5.11 -13.03
C ASN A 17 7.65 -6.13 -11.89
N GLU A 18 8.84 -6.50 -11.39
CA GLU A 18 8.99 -7.46 -10.28
C GLU A 18 8.43 -6.90 -8.98
N ALA A 19 8.75 -5.63 -8.69
CA ALA A 19 8.24 -4.95 -7.50
C ALA A 19 6.71 -4.78 -7.56
N ALA A 20 6.16 -4.42 -8.74
CA ALA A 20 4.73 -4.26 -8.92
C ALA A 20 3.96 -5.56 -8.69
N GLU A 21 4.47 -6.70 -9.16
CA GLU A 21 3.86 -8.01 -8.96
C GLU A 21 3.92 -8.43 -7.48
N LYS A 22 5.10 -8.36 -6.86
CA LYS A 22 5.30 -8.69 -5.44
C LYS A 22 4.46 -7.84 -4.49
N ASN A 23 4.27 -6.57 -4.83
CA ASN A 23 3.49 -5.66 -4.01
C ASN A 23 1.98 -5.94 -4.04
N ARG A 24 1.46 -6.57 -5.11
CA ARG A 24 0.02 -6.85 -5.26
C ARG A 24 -0.48 -8.05 -4.48
N VAL A 25 0.39 -8.97 -4.11
CA VAL A 25 0.01 -10.23 -3.46
C VAL A 25 0.73 -10.43 -2.14
N PHE A 26 0.04 -11.08 -1.18
CA PHE A 26 0.66 -11.58 0.03
C PHE A 26 0.93 -13.08 -0.13
N PRO A 27 2.07 -13.60 0.37
CA PRO A 27 2.34 -15.06 0.39
C PRO A 27 1.58 -15.79 1.50
N PHE A 28 0.67 -15.10 2.18
CA PHE A 28 -0.16 -15.59 3.27
C PHE A 28 -1.57 -14.98 3.17
N ASP A 29 -2.52 -15.54 3.90
CA ASP A 29 -3.86 -14.97 4.04
C ASP A 29 -3.86 -13.89 5.14
N PRO A 30 -4.12 -12.60 4.81
CA PRO A 30 -4.17 -11.51 5.79
C PRO A 30 -5.18 -11.71 6.92
N ARG A 31 -6.28 -12.41 6.67
CA ARG A 31 -7.32 -12.72 7.66
C ARG A 31 -6.81 -13.61 8.81
N LEU A 32 -5.74 -14.32 8.58
CA LEU A 32 -5.12 -15.21 9.57
C LEU A 32 -4.06 -14.50 10.43
N VAL A 33 -3.73 -13.26 10.13
CA VAL A 33 -2.78 -12.47 10.93
C VAL A 33 -3.50 -11.93 12.18
N THR A 34 -3.01 -12.32 13.34
CA THR A 34 -3.60 -11.94 14.63
C THR A 34 -3.33 -10.47 14.96
N ASN A 35 -2.08 -10.05 14.86
CA ASN A 35 -1.63 -8.68 15.03
C ASN A 35 -0.39 -8.41 14.18
N MET A 36 -0.12 -7.14 13.95
CA MET A 36 1.09 -6.68 13.28
C MET A 36 1.91 -5.80 14.23
N VAL A 37 3.24 -5.90 14.17
CA VAL A 37 4.15 -4.97 14.84
C VAL A 37 4.94 -4.24 13.76
N LEU A 38 4.88 -2.91 13.79
CA LEU A 38 5.57 -2.04 12.86
C LEU A 38 6.80 -1.44 13.53
N SER A 39 7.97 -1.68 12.94
CA SER A 39 9.23 -1.18 13.45
C SER A 39 9.39 0.32 13.26
N HIS A 40 9.04 0.84 12.09
CA HIS A 40 9.09 2.27 11.75
C HIS A 40 8.30 2.59 10.47
N ALA A 41 8.19 3.89 10.15
CA ALA A 41 7.26 4.38 9.14
C ALA A 41 7.75 4.35 7.68
N HIS A 42 9.02 4.00 7.40
CA HIS A 42 9.48 3.95 6.01
C HIS A 42 8.61 3.02 5.15
N ILE A 43 8.42 3.38 3.88
CA ILE A 43 7.49 2.71 2.96
C ILE A 43 7.87 1.26 2.68
N ASP A 44 9.15 0.91 2.73
CA ASP A 44 9.63 -0.47 2.65
C ASP A 44 9.36 -1.30 3.92
N HIS A 45 8.82 -0.68 4.98
CA HIS A 45 8.36 -1.33 6.21
C HIS A 45 6.84 -1.17 6.44
N SER A 46 6.22 -0.08 6.00
CA SER A 46 4.81 0.26 6.25
C SER A 46 3.93 0.26 5.00
N GLY A 47 4.52 0.38 3.81
CA GLY A 47 3.82 0.81 2.59
C GLY A 47 2.75 -0.14 2.05
N ARG A 48 2.63 -1.39 2.52
CA ARG A 48 1.53 -2.28 2.16
C ARG A 48 0.49 -2.46 3.27
N ILE A 49 0.57 -1.68 4.34
CA ILE A 49 -0.43 -1.68 5.42
C ILE A 49 -1.84 -1.42 4.88
N PRO A 50 -2.09 -0.40 4.01
CA PRO A 50 -3.43 -0.19 3.48
C PRO A 50 -3.95 -1.35 2.62
N LEU A 51 -3.06 -2.05 1.92
CA LEU A 51 -3.43 -3.25 1.20
C LEU A 51 -3.73 -4.42 2.16
N LEU A 52 -3.02 -4.52 3.28
CA LEU A 52 -3.24 -5.54 4.31
C LEU A 52 -4.63 -5.39 4.93
N THR A 53 -5.00 -4.18 5.37
CA THR A 53 -6.32 -3.90 5.95
C THR A 53 -7.45 -4.08 4.95
N ARG A 54 -7.28 -3.63 3.72
CA ARG A 54 -8.24 -3.86 2.61
C ARG A 54 -8.45 -5.34 2.28
N ARG A 55 -7.56 -6.23 2.69
CA ARG A 55 -7.63 -7.69 2.54
C ARG A 55 -8.14 -8.39 3.81
N ASP A 56 -9.02 -7.72 4.55
CA ASP A 56 -9.72 -8.24 5.73
C ASP A 56 -8.80 -8.59 6.92
N PHE A 57 -7.62 -7.95 7.03
CA PHE A 57 -6.88 -7.97 8.28
C PHE A 57 -7.72 -7.30 9.38
N ALA A 58 -7.94 -8.01 10.49
CA ALA A 58 -8.79 -7.54 11.59
C ALA A 58 -8.04 -7.33 12.92
N GLY A 59 -6.71 -7.50 12.92
CA GLY A 59 -5.87 -7.31 14.09
C GLY A 59 -5.51 -5.84 14.34
N ARG A 60 -4.60 -5.61 15.30
CA ARG A 60 -4.05 -4.28 15.59
C ARG A 60 -2.68 -4.12 14.96
N ILE A 61 -2.32 -2.89 14.61
CA ILE A 61 -1.00 -2.49 14.15
C ILE A 61 -0.30 -1.79 15.31
N ILE A 62 0.62 -2.50 15.94
CA ILE A 62 1.32 -2.07 17.14
C ILE A 62 2.59 -1.34 16.73
N SER A 63 2.73 -0.10 17.17
CA SER A 63 3.89 0.74 16.89
C SER A 63 4.20 1.70 18.03
N THR A 64 5.22 2.54 17.87
CA THR A 64 5.37 3.74 18.70
C THR A 64 4.42 4.83 18.19
N ARG A 65 4.05 5.77 19.06
CA ARG A 65 3.22 6.92 18.67
C ARG A 65 3.82 7.71 17.51
N ALA A 66 5.11 8.02 17.58
CA ALA A 66 5.77 8.79 16.51
C ALA A 66 5.79 8.05 15.17
N THR A 67 5.86 6.72 15.16
CA THR A 67 5.71 5.91 13.96
C THR A 67 4.28 5.98 13.41
N ALA A 68 3.27 5.87 14.27
CA ALA A 68 1.86 6.03 13.87
C ALA A 68 1.58 7.43 13.30
N ASP A 69 2.07 8.48 13.98
CA ASP A 69 1.96 9.87 13.52
C ASP A 69 2.62 10.07 12.14
N ALA A 70 3.81 9.50 11.91
CA ALA A 70 4.48 9.55 10.61
C ALA A 70 3.69 8.80 9.52
N CYS A 71 3.15 7.64 9.82
CA CYS A 71 2.30 6.86 8.90
C CYS A 71 1.03 7.62 8.50
N ALA A 72 0.50 8.48 9.37
CA ALA A 72 -0.68 9.30 9.07
C ALA A 72 -0.45 10.28 7.91
N TYR A 73 0.80 10.61 7.60
CA TYR A 73 1.19 11.41 6.44
C TYR A 73 1.71 10.55 5.28
N LEU A 74 2.59 9.58 5.58
CA LEU A 74 3.29 8.81 4.55
C LEU A 74 2.37 7.86 3.78
N LEU A 75 1.42 7.19 4.44
CA LEU A 75 0.53 6.26 3.77
C LEU A 75 -0.46 6.95 2.81
N PRO A 76 -1.14 8.06 3.19
CA PRO A 76 -1.94 8.83 2.25
C PRO A 76 -1.12 9.45 1.12
N ASP A 77 0.09 9.96 1.36
CA ASP A 77 0.96 10.50 0.31
C ASP A 77 1.34 9.41 -0.69
N SER A 78 1.74 8.23 -0.22
CA SER A 78 2.00 7.06 -1.07
C SER A 78 0.78 6.67 -1.90
N ALA A 79 -0.43 6.69 -1.32
CA ALA A 79 -1.67 6.42 -2.04
C ALA A 79 -1.93 7.44 -3.15
N TYR A 80 -1.74 8.73 -2.84
CA TYR A 80 -1.90 9.81 -3.81
C TYR A 80 -0.96 9.67 -5.00
N ILE A 81 0.31 9.35 -4.75
CA ILE A 81 1.31 9.11 -5.80
C ILE A 81 0.89 7.93 -6.68
N GLN A 82 0.47 6.81 -6.08
CA GLN A 82 0.02 5.63 -6.82
C GLN A 82 -1.23 5.88 -7.66
N GLN A 83 -2.22 6.61 -7.13
CA GLN A 83 -3.43 6.99 -7.88
C GLN A 83 -3.07 7.92 -9.04
N SER A 84 -2.18 8.88 -8.82
CA SER A 84 -1.71 9.79 -9.86
C SER A 84 -0.95 9.07 -10.98
N ASP A 85 -0.08 8.13 -10.62
CA ASP A 85 0.65 7.28 -11.58
C ASP A 85 -0.29 6.39 -12.39
N ALA A 86 -1.25 5.75 -11.74
CA ALA A 86 -2.26 4.92 -12.40
C ALA A 86 -3.09 5.75 -13.40
N ALA A 87 -3.59 6.91 -12.97
CA ALA A 87 -4.34 7.83 -13.82
C ALA A 87 -3.52 8.28 -15.05
N TYR A 88 -2.24 8.59 -14.86
CA TYR A 88 -1.35 8.96 -15.96
C TYR A 88 -1.09 7.81 -16.94
N LEU A 89 -0.87 6.59 -16.45
CA LEU A 89 -0.70 5.41 -17.28
C LEU A 89 -1.98 5.09 -18.07
N ASN A 90 -3.12 5.16 -17.40
CA ASN A 90 -4.43 4.99 -18.04
C ASN A 90 -4.69 6.04 -19.12
N TYR A 91 -4.35 7.30 -18.85
CA TYR A 91 -4.40 8.36 -19.87
C TYR A 91 -3.52 8.02 -21.09
N LYS A 92 -2.28 7.54 -20.88
CA LYS A 92 -1.40 7.13 -22.00
C LYS A 92 -2.02 5.99 -22.81
N THR A 93 -2.58 4.99 -22.16
CA THR A 93 -3.24 3.84 -22.79
C THR A 93 -4.43 4.31 -23.63
N ALA A 94 -5.34 5.10 -23.06
CA ALA A 94 -6.50 5.65 -23.75
C ALA A 94 -6.09 6.52 -24.96
N ARG A 95 -5.09 7.38 -24.81
CA ARG A 95 -4.56 8.23 -25.89
C ARG A 95 -3.95 7.43 -27.02
N THR A 96 -3.23 6.34 -26.71
CA THR A 96 -2.63 5.46 -27.73
C THR A 96 -3.71 4.73 -28.51
N ALA A 97 -4.69 4.15 -27.82
CA ALA A 97 -5.82 3.46 -28.45
C ALA A 97 -6.61 4.39 -29.40
N LEU A 98 -6.86 5.63 -28.99
CA LEU A 98 -7.48 6.64 -29.87
C LEU A 98 -6.63 6.94 -31.11
N GLY A 99 -5.29 6.92 -30.98
CA GLY A 99 -4.37 7.08 -32.11
C GLY A 99 -4.44 5.91 -33.10
N GLU A 100 -4.59 4.68 -32.61
CA GLU A 100 -4.72 3.47 -33.44
C GLU A 100 -6.07 3.37 -34.13
N ILE A 101 -7.16 3.71 -33.41
CA ILE A 101 -8.50 3.81 -34.03
C ILE A 101 -8.47 4.79 -35.18
N ARG A 102 -7.77 5.93 -35.07
CA ARG A 102 -7.59 6.91 -36.16
C ARG A 102 -6.90 6.33 -37.41
N LYS A 103 -5.94 5.44 -37.23
CA LYS A 103 -5.18 4.82 -38.34
C LYS A 103 -5.98 3.73 -39.06
N SER A 104 -7.02 3.18 -38.42
CA SER A 104 -7.84 2.11 -39.01
C SER A 104 -8.72 2.66 -40.12
N LYS A 105 -8.93 1.85 -41.18
CA LYS A 105 -9.79 2.19 -42.33
C LYS A 105 -11.25 2.50 -41.93
N LYS A 106 -11.73 2.01 -40.79
CA LYS A 106 -13.07 2.27 -40.23
C LYS A 106 -13.24 3.70 -39.68
N ALA A 107 -12.15 4.38 -39.36
CA ALA A 107 -12.17 5.71 -38.71
C ALA A 107 -12.15 6.89 -39.70
N LYS A 108 -12.22 6.65 -41.03
CA LYS A 108 -12.28 7.72 -42.06
C LYS A 108 -13.47 8.70 -41.87
N LYS A 109 -14.44 8.37 -41.00
CA LYS A 109 -15.61 9.23 -40.69
C LYS A 109 -15.41 10.20 -39.52
N ILE A 110 -14.32 10.08 -38.72
CA ILE A 110 -14.07 10.99 -37.63
C ILE A 110 -13.15 12.12 -38.07
N SER A 111 -13.65 13.34 -38.13
CA SER A 111 -12.87 14.50 -38.55
C SER A 111 -11.71 14.76 -37.53
N ASN A 112 -10.63 15.39 -38.00
CA ASN A 112 -9.51 15.80 -37.14
C ASN A 112 -10.00 16.65 -35.94
N ARG A 113 -11.05 17.48 -36.16
CA ARG A 113 -11.67 18.31 -35.11
C ARG A 113 -12.40 17.49 -34.06
N GLY A 114 -13.05 16.38 -34.42
CA GLY A 114 -13.68 15.45 -33.49
C GLY A 114 -12.67 14.73 -32.60
N MET A 115 -11.52 14.34 -33.17
CA MET A 115 -10.45 13.67 -32.38
C MET A 115 -9.72 14.62 -31.43
N GLU A 116 -9.55 15.88 -31.82
CA GLU A 116 -9.03 16.88 -30.86
C GLU A 116 -10.03 17.18 -29.74
N GLY A 117 -11.32 17.18 -30.03
CA GLY A 117 -12.38 17.26 -29.03
C GLY A 117 -12.30 16.13 -28.02
N ILE A 118 -12.15 14.87 -28.49
CA ILE A 118 -12.02 13.70 -27.61
C ILE A 118 -10.73 13.77 -26.77
N LYS A 119 -9.59 14.19 -27.35
CA LYS A 119 -8.36 14.39 -26.58
C LYS A 119 -8.48 15.49 -25.52
N LYS A 120 -9.24 16.54 -25.82
CA LYS A 120 -9.55 17.61 -24.84
C LYS A 120 -10.48 17.12 -23.74
N SER A 121 -11.44 16.21 -24.03
CA SER A 121 -12.34 15.65 -23.02
C SER A 121 -11.63 14.75 -21.98
N LEU A 122 -10.41 14.25 -22.29
CA LEU A 122 -9.60 13.52 -21.32
C LEU A 122 -8.91 14.42 -20.27
N LYS A 123 -9.10 15.73 -20.36
CA LYS A 123 -8.54 16.71 -19.43
C LYS A 123 -9.60 17.75 -19.06
N LYS A 124 -9.72 18.03 -17.78
CA LYS A 124 -10.45 19.17 -17.22
C LYS A 124 -9.43 20.27 -16.90
N GLY A 125 -9.17 21.17 -17.87
CA GLY A 125 -8.10 22.18 -17.75
C GLY A 125 -6.71 21.53 -17.75
N HIS A 126 -5.94 21.70 -16.67
CA HIS A 126 -4.61 21.10 -16.50
C HIS A 126 -4.64 19.70 -15.84
N LYS A 127 -5.79 19.26 -15.30
CA LYS A 127 -5.95 17.97 -14.64
C LYS A 127 -6.46 16.91 -15.61
N LEU A 128 -6.13 15.64 -15.35
CA LEU A 128 -6.71 14.51 -16.06
C LEU A 128 -8.18 14.33 -15.66
N ASP A 129 -9.03 14.01 -16.62
CA ASP A 129 -10.40 13.59 -16.38
C ASP A 129 -10.42 12.07 -16.22
N THR A 130 -10.26 11.58 -15.00
CA THR A 130 -10.15 10.16 -14.68
C THR A 130 -11.41 9.40 -15.08
N GLU A 131 -12.60 9.97 -14.85
CA GLU A 131 -13.89 9.35 -15.23
C GLU A 131 -13.98 9.12 -16.75
N ALA A 132 -13.60 10.14 -17.54
CA ALA A 132 -13.60 10.03 -19.00
C ALA A 132 -12.54 9.04 -19.51
N ILE A 133 -11.40 8.95 -18.82
CA ILE A 133 -10.32 8.01 -19.14
C ILE A 133 -10.77 6.59 -18.87
N ASP A 134 -11.33 6.32 -17.69
CA ASP A 134 -11.79 4.99 -17.27
C ASP A 134 -12.95 4.51 -18.14
N ALA A 135 -13.92 5.39 -18.44
CA ALA A 135 -15.00 5.09 -19.39
C ALA A 135 -14.50 4.72 -20.80
N LEU A 136 -13.37 5.27 -21.22
CA LEU A 136 -12.75 4.95 -22.50
C LEU A 136 -12.02 3.61 -22.46
N ILE A 137 -11.34 3.32 -21.35
CA ILE A 137 -10.67 2.03 -21.11
C ILE A 137 -11.71 0.91 -21.14
N ASP A 138 -12.81 1.07 -20.40
CA ASP A 138 -13.89 0.08 -20.32
C ASP A 138 -14.57 -0.13 -21.68
N ARG A 139 -14.93 0.96 -22.35
CA ARG A 139 -15.60 0.91 -23.67
C ARG A 139 -14.79 0.17 -24.72
N HIS A 140 -13.47 0.29 -24.67
CA HIS A 140 -12.56 -0.31 -25.64
C HIS A 140 -11.86 -1.56 -25.13
N HIS A 141 -12.26 -2.08 -23.97
CA HIS A 141 -11.67 -3.26 -23.31
C HIS A 141 -10.15 -3.18 -23.22
N LEU A 142 -9.63 -2.00 -22.91
CA LEU A 142 -8.19 -1.76 -22.77
C LEU A 142 -7.72 -2.25 -21.40
N LYS A 143 -6.46 -2.64 -21.30
CA LYS A 143 -5.84 -3.01 -20.03
C LYS A 143 -5.52 -1.74 -19.24
N GLY A 144 -6.36 -1.41 -18.26
CA GLY A 144 -6.11 -0.37 -17.27
C GLY A 144 -5.09 -0.78 -16.22
N VAL A 145 -4.65 0.20 -15.44
CA VAL A 145 -3.77 0.03 -14.27
C VAL A 145 -4.49 0.58 -13.06
N ASP A 146 -4.62 -0.26 -12.02
CA ASP A 146 -5.18 0.16 -10.75
C ASP A 146 -4.05 0.47 -9.74
N PRO A 147 -4.23 1.46 -8.85
CA PRO A 147 -3.33 1.64 -7.72
C PRO A 147 -3.39 0.42 -6.80
N LEU A 148 -2.36 0.20 -5.99
CA LEU A 148 -2.38 -0.89 -4.99
C LEU A 148 -3.47 -0.68 -3.95
N TYR A 149 -3.67 0.58 -3.56
CA TYR A 149 -4.71 1.04 -2.64
C TYR A 149 -5.00 2.53 -2.90
N THR A 150 -6.12 2.99 -2.39
CA THR A 150 -6.60 4.36 -2.52
C THR A 150 -6.24 5.21 -1.30
N MET A 151 -6.45 6.53 -1.41
CA MET A 151 -6.38 7.45 -0.28
C MET A 151 -7.35 7.07 0.85
N GLU A 152 -8.51 6.50 0.50
CA GLU A 152 -9.51 6.04 1.46
C GLU A 152 -9.01 4.81 2.20
N ASP A 153 -8.51 3.80 1.48
CA ASP A 153 -7.86 2.62 2.07
C ASP A 153 -6.74 3.02 3.04
N ALA A 154 -5.93 4.02 2.66
CA ALA A 154 -4.83 4.50 3.51
C ALA A 154 -5.33 5.18 4.79
N ARG A 155 -6.42 5.97 4.72
CA ARG A 155 -7.03 6.59 5.91
C ARG A 155 -7.70 5.56 6.81
N GLU A 156 -8.40 4.60 6.24
CA GLU A 156 -9.01 3.51 6.99
C GLU A 156 -7.94 2.70 7.74
N ALA A 157 -6.81 2.39 7.09
CA ALA A 157 -5.71 1.65 7.70
C ALA A 157 -5.16 2.31 8.96
N LEU A 158 -5.23 3.64 9.09
CA LEU A 158 -4.77 4.36 10.28
C LEU A 158 -5.63 4.06 11.52
N THR A 159 -6.87 3.61 11.35
CA THR A 159 -7.76 3.26 12.46
C THR A 159 -7.35 1.95 13.16
N TYR A 160 -6.47 1.17 12.55
CA TYR A 160 -5.95 -0.08 13.12
C TYR A 160 -4.72 0.12 13.99
N PHE A 161 -4.14 1.33 14.00
CA PHE A 161 -2.95 1.62 14.81
C PHE A 161 -3.27 1.71 16.29
N ASP A 162 -2.41 1.06 17.07
CA ASP A 162 -2.43 1.04 18.52
C ASP A 162 -1.01 1.37 19.01
N ASP A 163 -0.82 2.56 19.56
CA ASP A 163 0.50 3.09 19.87
C ASP A 163 0.91 2.87 21.32
N TYR A 164 2.20 2.56 21.51
CA TYR A 164 2.77 2.24 22.80
C TYR A 164 4.10 2.96 23.05
N PRO A 165 4.41 3.28 24.31
CA PRO A 165 5.71 3.83 24.65
C PRO A 165 6.82 2.78 24.52
N TYR A 166 8.04 3.23 24.36
CA TYR A 166 9.22 2.36 24.46
C TYR A 166 9.31 1.65 25.81
N ARG A 167 9.95 0.48 25.80
CA ARG A 167 10.23 -0.35 27.00
C ARG A 167 8.98 -0.86 27.72
N HIS A 168 7.81 -0.74 27.13
CA HIS A 168 6.57 -1.26 27.66
C HIS A 168 6.29 -2.65 27.07
N PRO A 169 6.08 -3.71 27.88
CA PRO A 169 5.68 -5.01 27.37
C PRO A 169 4.23 -4.99 26.85
N ILE A 170 4.03 -5.41 25.62
CA ILE A 170 2.75 -5.38 24.90
C ILE A 170 2.34 -6.81 24.58
N THR A 171 1.13 -7.22 24.92
CA THR A 171 0.59 -8.53 24.54
C THR A 171 0.15 -8.48 23.07
N VAL A 172 0.80 -9.28 22.24
CA VAL A 172 0.53 -9.35 20.79
C VAL A 172 -0.09 -10.66 20.34
N GLY A 173 -0.19 -11.64 21.24
CA GLY A 173 -0.81 -12.94 21.02
C GLY A 173 -0.90 -13.72 22.32
N ASN A 174 -1.50 -14.92 22.29
CA ASN A 174 -1.62 -15.77 23.47
C ASN A 174 -0.24 -16.30 23.90
N GLY A 175 0.25 -15.80 25.02
CA GLY A 175 1.60 -16.08 25.53
C GLY A 175 2.72 -15.43 24.71
N VAL A 176 2.39 -14.46 23.85
CA VAL A 176 3.35 -13.70 23.04
C VAL A 176 3.30 -12.23 23.45
N THR A 177 4.45 -11.68 23.83
CA THR A 177 4.62 -10.26 24.13
C THR A 177 5.68 -9.66 23.24
N CYS A 178 5.54 -8.38 22.89
CA CYS A 178 6.62 -7.60 22.28
C CYS A 178 6.99 -6.41 23.17
N THR A 179 8.21 -5.92 23.00
CA THR A 179 8.70 -4.69 23.66
C THR A 179 9.49 -3.91 22.61
N LEU A 180 9.13 -2.64 22.46
CA LEU A 180 9.78 -1.72 21.53
C LEU A 180 10.92 -0.99 22.24
N TYR A 181 12.09 -0.94 21.64
CA TYR A 181 13.24 -0.18 22.10
C TYR A 181 13.67 0.80 21.03
N GLU A 182 14.17 1.95 21.42
CA GLU A 182 14.63 2.95 20.46
C GLU A 182 15.76 2.39 19.58
N ALA A 183 15.60 2.59 18.25
CA ALA A 183 16.55 2.09 17.26
C ALA A 183 17.55 3.14 16.77
N GLY A 184 17.29 4.44 16.99
CA GLY A 184 18.17 5.53 16.57
C GLY A 184 18.23 5.75 15.06
N HIS A 185 17.21 5.30 14.31
CA HIS A 185 17.16 5.39 12.85
C HIS A 185 16.34 6.61 12.38
N ILE A 186 15.02 6.59 12.54
CA ILE A 186 14.14 7.75 12.38
C ILE A 186 13.29 7.94 13.62
N LEU A 187 12.63 9.08 13.73
CA LEU A 187 11.75 9.36 14.88
C LEU A 187 10.70 8.25 15.01
N GLY A 188 10.63 7.65 16.20
CA GLY A 188 9.72 6.55 16.49
C GLY A 188 10.21 5.16 16.11
N SER A 189 11.35 5.04 15.41
CA SER A 189 11.88 3.74 15.01
C SER A 189 12.21 2.83 16.19
N ALA A 190 11.90 1.55 16.07
CA ALA A 190 12.01 0.61 17.16
C ALA A 190 12.68 -0.71 16.78
N ILE A 191 13.59 -1.14 17.65
CA ILE A 191 14.00 -2.55 17.76
C ILE A 191 12.86 -3.28 18.46
N THR A 192 12.32 -4.31 17.83
CA THR A 192 11.24 -5.12 18.40
C THR A 192 11.79 -6.39 19.02
N ILE A 193 11.58 -6.57 20.32
CA ILE A 193 11.90 -7.81 21.03
C ILE A 193 10.61 -8.60 21.26
N VAL A 194 10.49 -9.76 20.61
CA VAL A 194 9.36 -10.67 20.80
C VAL A 194 9.74 -11.78 21.77
N ARG A 195 8.88 -12.01 22.77
CA ARG A 195 8.99 -13.11 23.73
C ARG A 195 7.77 -13.99 23.59
N ALA A 196 7.98 -15.29 23.46
CA ALA A 196 6.90 -16.27 23.40
C ALA A 196 7.09 -17.32 24.51
N LYS A 197 5.97 -17.80 25.09
CA LYS A 197 5.96 -18.94 25.99
C LYS A 197 5.54 -20.19 25.18
N GLU A 198 6.38 -21.19 25.15
CA GLU A 198 6.08 -22.47 24.53
C GLU A 198 6.16 -23.57 25.59
N LYS A 199 5.09 -24.38 25.75
CA LYS A 199 5.00 -25.49 26.70
C LYS A 199 5.48 -25.16 28.13
N GLY A 200 5.13 -23.96 28.62
CA GLY A 200 5.50 -23.51 29.95
C GLY A 200 6.94 -22.97 30.11
N ARG A 201 7.75 -22.97 29.04
CA ARG A 201 9.08 -22.37 29.02
C ARG A 201 9.06 -21.02 28.33
N ALA A 202 9.68 -20.02 28.93
CA ALA A 202 9.86 -18.73 28.31
C ALA A 202 10.96 -18.83 27.22
N ILE A 203 10.58 -18.63 25.96
CA ILE A 203 11.53 -18.50 24.86
C ILE A 203 11.61 -17.03 24.50
N SER A 204 12.75 -16.39 24.79
CA SER A 204 13.03 -15.03 24.34
C SER A 204 13.79 -15.12 23.02
N ARG A 205 13.16 -14.74 21.93
CA ARG A 205 13.83 -14.57 20.64
C ARG A 205 13.81 -13.07 20.30
N PRO A 206 14.97 -12.41 20.14
CA PRO A 206 15.00 -11.10 19.55
C PRO A 206 14.52 -11.22 18.11
N ALA A 207 13.38 -10.60 17.79
CA ALA A 207 13.10 -10.33 16.39
C ALA A 207 14.01 -9.14 16.02
N LEU A 208 15.09 -9.40 15.30
CA LEU A 208 15.85 -8.33 14.68
C LEU A 208 14.92 -7.67 13.65
N GLY A 209 14.43 -6.48 13.98
CA GLY A 209 14.03 -5.56 12.95
C GLY A 209 15.28 -5.28 12.12
N VAL A 210 15.29 -5.73 10.87
CA VAL A 210 16.41 -5.43 9.97
C VAL A 210 16.36 -3.95 9.68
N PHE A 211 17.27 -3.22 10.27
CA PHE A 211 17.52 -1.82 9.95
C PHE A 211 18.49 -1.79 8.79
N THR A 212 18.08 -1.31 7.66
CA THR A 212 18.96 -0.86 6.59
C THR A 212 18.82 0.62 6.42
#